data_38445ef6a3d2421c88d5926fc8498695
#
_entry.id   38445ef6a3d2421c88d5926fc8498695
#
_cell.length_a   1.000
_cell.length_b   1.000
_cell.length_c   1.000
_cell.angle_alpha   90.00
_cell.angle_beta   90.00
_cell.angle_gamma   90.00
#
_symmetry.space_group_name_H-M   'P 1'
#
loop_
_entity.id
_entity.type
_entity.pdbx_description
1 polymer ?
#
loop_
_entity_poly.entity_id
_entity_poly.type
_entity_poly.pdbx_seq_one_letter_code
_entity_poly.pdbx_strand_id
1 'polypeptide(L)'
;VIRTLTISLLAALLVSACQTTGSEVSRAAPEYLGVDTFLLDGDLVQFEVTMKGAYSPQELDRYANCAAAQYTLIRGYGYARHVRTKLKQEGGIWAADAVYTISPSLPRGLRTIDASVKVADCEANGIPTV
;
A
#
# COMPACT_ATOMS: atom_id res chain seq x y z
N VAL A 1 76.08 -14.27 -31.84
CA VAL A 1 74.95 -14.98 -31.26
C VAL A 1 74.16 -13.96 -30.50
N ILE A 2 73.07 -13.46 -31.11
CA ILE A 2 72.23 -12.48 -30.53
C ILE A 2 71.01 -13.20 -29.92
N ARG A 3 70.95 -13.20 -28.60
CA ARG A 3 69.75 -13.66 -27.85
C ARG A 3 68.79 -12.52 -27.73
N THR A 4 67.75 -12.58 -28.49
CA THR A 4 66.64 -11.69 -28.35
C THR A 4 65.80 -12.16 -27.18
N LEU A 5 65.82 -11.41 -26.06
CA LEU A 5 64.90 -11.56 -24.97
C LEU A 5 63.56 -10.87 -25.36
N THR A 6 62.57 -11.65 -25.61
CA THR A 6 61.20 -11.15 -25.75
C THR A 6 60.57 -11.00 -24.36
N ILE A 7 60.49 -9.78 -23.91
CA ILE A 7 59.75 -9.44 -22.68
C ILE A 7 58.27 -9.41 -23.02
N SER A 8 57.58 -10.47 -22.59
CA SER A 8 56.13 -10.54 -22.70
C SER A 8 55.52 -9.66 -21.59
N LEU A 9 55.03 -8.48 -21.98
CA LEU A 9 54.33 -7.59 -21.08
C LEU A 9 52.89 -8.06 -20.90
N LEU A 10 52.64 -8.79 -19.82
CA LEU A 10 51.28 -9.20 -19.43
C LEU A 10 50.55 -7.97 -18.86
N ALA A 11 49.72 -7.32 -19.68
CA ALA A 11 48.84 -6.28 -19.23
C ALA A 11 47.69 -6.93 -18.47
N ALA A 12 47.76 -6.91 -17.15
CA ALA A 12 46.66 -7.27 -16.30
C ALA A 12 45.57 -6.15 -16.35
N LEU A 13 44.52 -6.39 -17.11
CA LEU A 13 43.32 -5.59 -17.09
C LEU A 13 42.61 -5.84 -15.76
N LEU A 14 42.81 -4.93 -14.81
CA LEU A 14 42.00 -4.82 -13.61
C LEU A 14 40.66 -4.28 -14.00
N VAL A 15 39.71 -5.16 -14.26
CA VAL A 15 38.32 -4.80 -14.35
C VAL A 15 37.84 -4.47 -12.92
N SER A 16 37.88 -3.20 -12.54
CA SER A 16 37.22 -2.72 -11.36
C SER A 16 35.72 -2.88 -11.56
N ALA A 17 35.20 -4.02 -11.13
CA ALA A 17 33.76 -4.17 -10.98
C ALA A 17 33.31 -3.17 -9.89
N CYS A 18 32.73 -2.05 -10.31
CA CYS A 18 31.95 -1.22 -9.42
C CYS A 18 30.74 -2.03 -8.97
N GLN A 19 30.89 -2.76 -7.89
CA GLN A 19 29.76 -3.26 -7.16
C GLN A 19 29.10 -2.05 -6.49
N THR A 20 28.11 -1.48 -7.15
CA THR A 20 27.14 -0.65 -6.46
C THR A 20 26.42 -1.56 -5.48
N THR A 21 26.96 -1.69 -4.29
CA THR A 21 26.17 -2.11 -3.13
C THR A 21 25.18 -0.98 -2.89
N GLY A 22 24.08 -0.98 -3.63
CA GLY A 22 22.89 -0.24 -3.25
C GLY A 22 22.50 -0.83 -1.91
N SER A 23 22.78 -0.11 -0.83
CA SER A 23 22.09 -0.33 0.42
C SER A 23 20.63 -0.01 0.13
N GLU A 24 19.88 -1.00 -0.31
CA GLU A 24 18.45 -0.95 -0.14
C GLU A 24 18.26 -0.84 1.37
N VAL A 25 17.99 0.40 1.82
CA VAL A 25 17.46 0.60 3.15
C VAL A 25 16.18 -0.19 3.18
N SER A 26 16.26 -1.40 3.73
CA SER A 26 15.12 -2.27 3.92
C SER A 26 14.16 -1.52 4.83
N ARG A 27 13.18 -0.84 4.24
CA ARG A 27 12.11 -0.20 4.99
C ARG A 27 11.35 -1.30 5.71
N ALA A 28 11.23 -1.18 7.02
CA ALA A 28 10.36 -2.05 7.78
C ALA A 28 8.95 -1.95 7.18
N ALA A 29 8.32 -3.10 6.92
CA ALA A 29 6.96 -3.13 6.43
C ALA A 29 6.03 -2.42 7.43
N PRO A 30 5.05 -1.63 6.97
CA PRO A 30 4.08 -1.02 7.86
C PRO A 30 3.26 -2.11 8.54
N GLU A 31 2.87 -1.85 9.78
CA GLU A 31 2.06 -2.75 10.58
C GLU A 31 0.60 -2.29 10.57
N TYR A 32 -0.29 -3.18 10.17
CA TYR A 32 -1.73 -2.95 10.20
C TYR A 32 -2.26 -3.31 11.58
N LEU A 33 -2.79 -2.32 12.32
CA LEU A 33 -3.20 -2.51 13.71
C LEU A 33 -4.69 -2.81 13.85
N GLY A 34 -5.49 -2.60 12.83
CA GLY A 34 -6.89 -2.98 12.85
C GLY A 34 -7.83 -1.95 12.24
N VAL A 35 -9.09 -2.35 12.17
CA VAL A 35 -10.19 -1.56 11.63
C VAL A 35 -11.36 -1.62 12.59
N ASP A 36 -11.86 -0.45 12.97
CA ASP A 36 -13.14 -0.32 13.66
C ASP A 36 -14.19 0.20 12.67
N THR A 37 -15.37 -0.42 12.66
CA THR A 37 -16.44 -0.11 11.71
C THR A 37 -17.63 0.48 12.47
N PHE A 38 -18.09 1.63 12.02
CA PHE A 38 -19.24 2.32 12.59
C PHE A 38 -20.31 2.57 11.53
N LEU A 39 -21.51 2.09 11.79
CA LEU A 39 -22.66 2.36 10.94
C LEU A 39 -23.17 3.76 11.23
N LEU A 40 -23.30 4.55 10.18
CA LEU A 40 -23.92 5.87 10.23
C LEU A 40 -25.33 5.82 9.61
N ASP A 41 -25.95 6.95 9.42
CA ASP A 41 -27.30 7.02 8.84
C ASP A 41 -27.33 6.52 7.39
N GLY A 42 -28.33 5.70 7.07
CA GLY A 42 -28.53 5.18 5.73
C GLY A 42 -27.40 4.22 5.30
N ASP A 43 -26.82 4.47 4.13
CA ASP A 43 -25.74 3.67 3.56
C ASP A 43 -24.34 4.26 3.84
N LEU A 44 -24.24 5.19 4.79
CA LEU A 44 -22.97 5.73 5.25
C LEU A 44 -22.32 4.80 6.26
N VAL A 45 -21.04 4.54 6.04
CA VAL A 45 -20.23 3.71 6.93
C VAL A 45 -18.91 4.43 7.20
N GLN A 46 -18.47 4.41 8.43
CA GLN A 46 -17.19 4.95 8.88
C GLN A 46 -16.25 3.82 9.25
N PHE A 47 -15.03 3.92 8.77
CA PHE A 47 -13.94 3.01 9.13
C PHE A 47 -12.83 3.79 9.81
N GLU A 48 -12.47 3.38 11.00
CA GLU A 48 -11.27 3.85 11.68
C GLU A 48 -10.17 2.81 11.48
N VAL A 49 -9.20 3.12 10.65
CA VAL A 49 -8.04 2.26 10.39
C VAL A 49 -6.82 2.80 11.10
N THR A 50 -6.02 1.91 11.68
CA THR A 50 -4.83 2.27 12.42
C THR A 50 -3.63 1.50 11.91
N MET A 51 -2.52 2.20 11.69
CA MET A 51 -1.26 1.64 11.22
C MET A 51 -0.10 2.16 12.06
N LYS A 52 0.92 1.33 12.18
CA LYS A 52 2.22 1.73 12.75
C LYS A 52 3.27 1.71 11.65
N GLY A 53 4.09 2.76 11.59
CA GLY A 53 5.18 2.83 10.63
C GLY A 53 4.74 3.05 9.19
N ALA A 54 3.55 3.61 8.96
CA ALA A 54 3.12 4.04 7.63
C ALA A 54 4.03 5.16 7.12
N TYR A 55 4.33 5.15 5.83
CA TYR A 55 5.23 6.13 5.21
C TYR A 55 4.48 7.31 4.58
N SER A 56 3.19 7.13 4.33
CA SER A 56 2.40 8.16 3.66
C SER A 56 0.92 8.05 4.02
N PRO A 57 0.15 9.15 3.90
CA PRO A 57 -1.30 9.12 4.02
C PRO A 57 -1.98 8.14 3.06
N GLN A 58 -1.40 7.91 1.89
CA GLN A 58 -1.93 7.01 0.86
C GLN A 58 -2.00 5.55 1.35
N GLU A 59 -1.11 5.13 2.22
CA GLU A 59 -1.16 3.79 2.81
C GLU A 59 -2.39 3.62 3.70
N LEU A 60 -2.75 4.66 4.45
CA LEU A 60 -3.97 4.67 5.26
C LEU A 60 -5.22 4.66 4.38
N ASP A 61 -5.22 5.43 3.28
CA ASP A 61 -6.32 5.43 2.32
C ASP A 61 -6.50 4.06 1.66
N ARG A 62 -5.41 3.40 1.30
CA ARG A 62 -5.45 2.05 0.74
C ARG A 62 -6.03 1.05 1.73
N TYR A 63 -5.61 1.14 2.99
CA TYR A 63 -6.15 0.28 4.04
C TYR A 63 -7.64 0.51 4.27
N ALA A 64 -8.06 1.77 4.36
CA ALA A 64 -9.48 2.13 4.50
C ALA A 64 -10.31 1.68 3.28
N ASN A 65 -9.80 1.83 2.06
CA ASN A 65 -10.44 1.35 0.84
C ASN A 65 -10.64 -0.16 0.85
N CYS A 66 -9.66 -0.90 1.36
CA CYS A 66 -9.76 -2.35 1.50
C CYS A 66 -10.83 -2.75 2.53
N ALA A 67 -10.88 -2.09 3.65
CA ALA A 67 -11.92 -2.30 4.67
C ALA A 67 -13.32 -1.99 4.12
N ALA A 68 -13.46 -0.85 3.44
CA ALA A 68 -14.72 -0.44 2.83
C ALA A 68 -15.20 -1.43 1.75
N ALA A 69 -14.30 -1.90 0.91
CA ALA A 69 -14.63 -2.86 -0.14
C ALA A 69 -15.13 -4.19 0.43
N GLN A 70 -14.41 -4.75 1.40
CA GLN A 70 -14.81 -6.00 2.05
C GLN A 70 -16.16 -5.86 2.76
N TYR A 71 -16.34 -4.78 3.51
CA TYR A 71 -17.60 -4.51 4.21
C TYR A 71 -18.77 -4.36 3.23
N THR A 72 -18.54 -3.71 2.10
CA THR A 72 -19.54 -3.56 1.03
C THR A 72 -20.04 -4.92 0.55
N LEU A 73 -19.13 -5.88 0.32
CA LEU A 73 -19.50 -7.25 -0.06
C LEU A 73 -20.23 -7.98 1.06
N ILE A 74 -19.80 -7.82 2.31
CA ILE A 74 -20.47 -8.43 3.48
C ILE A 74 -21.93 -7.97 3.57
N ARG A 75 -22.21 -6.70 3.24
CA ARG A 75 -23.57 -6.15 3.20
C ARG A 75 -24.37 -6.57 1.95
N GLY A 76 -23.75 -7.33 1.04
CA GLY A 76 -24.39 -7.76 -0.20
C GLY A 76 -24.48 -6.66 -1.26
N TYR A 77 -23.65 -5.62 -1.15
CA TYR A 77 -23.56 -4.54 -2.12
C TYR A 77 -22.31 -4.72 -3.00
N GLY A 78 -22.27 -4.02 -4.12
CA GLY A 78 -21.18 -4.12 -5.09
C GLY A 78 -20.25 -2.93 -5.14
N TYR A 79 -20.68 -1.78 -4.66
CA TYR A 79 -19.97 -0.52 -4.84
C TYR A 79 -19.88 0.30 -3.57
N ALA A 80 -18.77 1.01 -3.44
CA ALA A 80 -18.60 2.03 -2.41
C ALA A 80 -18.10 3.33 -3.06
N ARG A 81 -18.35 4.45 -2.42
CA ARG A 81 -17.81 5.74 -2.80
C ARG A 81 -17.22 6.43 -1.57
N HIS A 82 -15.97 6.85 -1.69
CA HIS A 82 -15.31 7.61 -0.64
C HIS A 82 -15.93 8.99 -0.48
N VAL A 83 -16.24 9.38 0.75
CA VAL A 83 -16.81 10.68 1.09
C VAL A 83 -15.76 11.61 1.67
N ARG A 84 -15.05 11.18 2.70
CA ARG A 84 -14.00 11.96 3.37
C ARG A 84 -13.04 11.06 4.15
N THR A 85 -11.84 11.58 4.39
CA THR A 85 -10.90 10.99 5.34
C THR A 85 -10.34 12.09 6.24
N LYS A 86 -10.26 11.83 7.53
CA LYS A 86 -9.51 12.62 8.50
C LYS A 86 -8.33 11.80 9.01
N LEU A 87 -7.15 12.37 8.95
CA LEU A 87 -5.92 11.73 9.39
C LEU A 87 -5.48 12.25 10.75
N LYS A 88 -4.93 11.35 11.55
CA LYS A 88 -4.32 11.64 12.82
C LYS A 88 -3.00 10.89 12.91
N GLN A 89 -1.94 11.56 13.31
CA GLN A 89 -0.64 10.94 13.50
C GLN A 89 -0.11 11.27 14.90
N GLU A 90 0.31 10.25 15.63
CA GLU A 90 0.79 10.41 16.98
C GLU A 90 1.84 9.33 17.30
N GLY A 91 3.08 9.73 17.55
CA GLY A 91 4.14 8.82 17.98
C GLY A 91 4.42 7.64 17.05
N GLY A 92 4.37 7.83 15.73
CA GLY A 92 4.56 6.77 14.73
C GLY A 92 3.30 5.94 14.46
N ILE A 93 2.21 6.20 15.17
CA ILE A 93 0.90 5.62 14.93
C ILE A 93 0.08 6.57 14.07
N TRP A 94 -0.45 6.04 12.97
CA TRP A 94 -1.35 6.75 12.07
C TRP A 94 -2.74 6.18 12.19
N ALA A 95 -3.73 7.04 12.31
CA ALA A 95 -5.13 6.67 12.25
C ALA A 95 -5.84 7.46 11.15
N ALA A 96 -6.72 6.80 10.43
CA ALA A 96 -7.59 7.44 9.45
C ALA A 96 -9.05 7.14 9.80
N ASP A 97 -9.83 8.19 9.90
CA ASP A 97 -11.28 8.15 10.01
C ASP A 97 -11.85 8.41 8.62
N ALA A 98 -12.24 7.34 7.93
CA ALA A 98 -12.68 7.38 6.55
C ALA A 98 -14.17 7.01 6.42
N VAL A 99 -14.93 7.83 5.73
CA VAL A 99 -16.36 7.64 5.52
C VAL A 99 -16.64 7.32 4.06
N TYR A 100 -17.50 6.33 3.85
CA TYR A 100 -17.95 5.84 2.54
C TYR A 100 -19.46 5.74 2.50
N THR A 101 -20.03 5.88 1.30
CA THR A 101 -21.35 5.37 0.97
C THR A 101 -21.23 4.02 0.30
N ILE A 102 -22.07 3.07 0.65
CA ILE A 102 -22.16 1.77 -0.04
C ILE A 102 -23.42 1.70 -0.88
N SER A 103 -23.37 0.98 -2.00
CA SER A 103 -24.45 0.95 -2.97
C SER A 103 -24.51 -0.39 -3.70
N PRO A 104 -25.73 -0.89 -4.01
CA PRO A 104 -25.89 -2.08 -4.86
C PRO A 104 -25.58 -1.82 -6.34
N SER A 105 -25.62 -0.57 -6.78
CA SER A 105 -25.34 -0.15 -8.14
C SER A 105 -24.24 0.89 -8.19
N LEU A 106 -23.61 1.07 -9.37
CA LEU A 106 -22.52 2.02 -9.54
C LEU A 106 -23.00 3.44 -9.20
N PRO A 107 -22.48 4.06 -8.12
CA PRO A 107 -22.86 5.43 -7.74
C PRO A 107 -22.27 6.43 -8.72
N ARG A 108 -22.93 7.58 -8.84
CA ARG A 108 -22.41 8.73 -9.58
C ARG A 108 -21.29 9.40 -8.80
N GLY A 109 -20.32 9.95 -9.51
CA GLY A 109 -19.26 10.77 -8.96
C GLY A 109 -17.89 10.10 -9.03
N LEU A 110 -16.93 10.75 -8.38
CA LEU A 110 -15.54 10.33 -8.31
C LEU A 110 -15.31 9.42 -7.10
N ARG A 111 -14.15 8.75 -7.08
CA ARG A 111 -13.69 7.88 -6.00
C ARG A 111 -14.62 6.70 -5.72
N THR A 112 -15.21 6.17 -6.79
CA THR A 112 -16.02 4.97 -6.73
C THR A 112 -15.14 3.74 -6.70
N ILE A 113 -15.50 2.78 -5.86
CA ILE A 113 -14.80 1.51 -5.68
C ILE A 113 -15.74 0.40 -6.14
N ASP A 114 -15.27 -0.41 -7.10
CA ASP A 114 -15.85 -1.73 -7.34
C ASP A 114 -15.31 -2.66 -6.24
N ALA A 115 -16.20 -3.12 -5.38
CA ALA A 115 -15.80 -3.83 -4.16
C ALA A 115 -15.10 -5.15 -4.47
N SER A 116 -15.57 -5.91 -5.45
CA SER A 116 -14.96 -7.19 -5.82
C SER A 116 -13.55 -7.02 -6.39
N VAL A 117 -13.38 -6.04 -7.26
CA VAL A 117 -12.07 -5.71 -7.84
C VAL A 117 -11.10 -5.23 -6.76
N LYS A 118 -11.58 -4.36 -5.87
CA LYS A 118 -10.75 -3.82 -4.79
C LYS A 118 -10.32 -4.88 -3.78
N VAL A 119 -11.20 -5.79 -3.39
CA VAL A 119 -10.86 -6.89 -2.47
C VAL A 119 -9.78 -7.79 -3.08
N ALA A 120 -9.88 -8.11 -4.38
CA ALA A 120 -8.84 -8.90 -5.06
C ALA A 120 -7.50 -8.16 -5.11
N ASP A 121 -7.50 -6.85 -5.35
CA ASP A 121 -6.30 -6.01 -5.31
C ASP A 121 -5.67 -5.98 -3.90
N CYS A 122 -6.49 -5.85 -2.87
CA CYS A 122 -6.03 -5.86 -1.48
C CYS A 122 -5.37 -7.19 -1.12
N GLU A 123 -5.97 -8.30 -1.49
CA GLU A 123 -5.42 -9.64 -1.27
C GLU A 123 -4.08 -9.81 -1.97
N ALA A 124 -3.98 -9.39 -3.24
CA ALA A 124 -2.75 -9.46 -4.02
C ALA A 124 -1.62 -8.61 -3.42
N ASN A 125 -1.93 -7.54 -2.72
CA ASN A 125 -0.97 -6.63 -2.08
C ASN A 125 -0.77 -6.89 -0.58
N GLY A 126 -1.38 -7.93 -0.03
CA GLY A 126 -1.23 -8.28 1.39
C GLY A 126 -1.82 -7.24 2.35
N ILE A 127 -2.81 -6.47 1.90
CA ILE A 127 -3.51 -5.48 2.74
C ILE A 127 -4.71 -6.18 3.38
N PRO A 128 -4.80 -6.21 4.73
CA PRO A 128 -5.93 -6.84 5.39
C PRO A 128 -7.24 -6.08 5.16
N THR A 129 -8.33 -6.78 5.31
CA THR A 129 -9.69 -6.26 5.24
C THR A 129 -10.38 -6.34 6.61
N VAL A 130 -11.64 -6.06 6.67
CA VAL A 130 -12.42 -6.21 7.91
C VAL A 130 -12.71 -7.67 8.27
#